data_bc3623341685deb33556abb11f2fd193
#
_entry.id   bc3623341685deb33556abb11f2fd193
#
_cell.length_a   1.000
_cell.length_b   1.000
_cell.length_c   1.000
_cell.angle_alpha   90.00
_cell.angle_beta   90.00
_cell.angle_gamma   90.00
#
_symmetry.space_group_name_H-M   'P 1'
#
loop_
_entity.id
_entity.type
_entity.pdbx_description
1 polymer ?
#
loop_
_entity_poly.entity_id
_entity_poly.type
_entity_poly.pdbx_seq_one_letter_code
_entity_poly.pdbx_strand_id
1 'polypeptide(L)'
;YIGVLIDDLVTKESTEPYRMMTSRAEYRLILRQDNADLRLSKYGHRVGLINDERMAKVELKEKQIAEEVERVKSVNIGTGKEVLDLLEKYGSTELKTGVTLAELVKRPELNYEILAPIDKHRPELAWDVAEQVNINLKYEGYIERQLRQVEHFKKLESKIIPDDIDYNEITGLRKEAMQK
;
A
#
# COMPACT_ATOMS: atom_id res chain seq x y z
N TYR A 1 -0.58 13.19 2.78
CA TYR A 1 0.30 13.98 3.68
C TYR A 1 -0.03 15.47 3.67
N ILE A 2 -0.44 16.06 2.54
CA ILE A 2 -0.83 17.49 2.47
C ILE A 2 -1.98 17.80 3.42
N GLY A 3 -2.99 16.92 3.51
CA GLY A 3 -4.09 17.08 4.46
C GLY A 3 -3.62 17.14 5.91
N VAL A 4 -2.70 16.25 6.30
CA VAL A 4 -2.11 16.23 7.65
C VAL A 4 -1.31 17.51 7.93
N LEU A 5 -0.54 18.00 6.93
CA LEU A 5 0.17 19.27 7.02
C LEU A 5 -0.78 20.45 7.29
N ILE A 6 -1.86 20.54 6.52
CA ILE A 6 -2.84 21.62 6.67
C ILE A 6 -3.54 21.54 8.02
N ASP A 7 -3.96 20.33 8.42
CA ASP A 7 -4.60 20.09 9.71
C ASP A 7 -3.70 20.53 10.87
N ASP A 8 -2.44 20.10 10.88
CA ASP A 8 -1.48 20.50 11.91
C ASP A 8 -1.27 22.03 11.95
N LEU A 9 -1.18 22.70 10.79
CA LEU A 9 -0.95 24.15 10.72
C LEU A 9 -2.16 24.97 11.19
N VAL A 10 -3.38 24.48 11.04
CA VAL A 10 -4.60 25.21 11.43
C VAL A 10 -5.11 24.85 12.81
N THR A 11 -4.73 23.69 13.36
CA THR A 11 -5.22 23.20 14.66
C THR A 11 -4.21 23.28 15.79
N LYS A 12 -2.92 23.40 15.47
CA LYS A 12 -1.84 23.42 16.47
C LYS A 12 -1.10 24.75 16.44
N GLU A 13 -0.84 25.31 17.60
CA GLU A 13 0.13 26.37 17.73
C GLU A 13 1.51 25.87 17.31
N SER A 14 2.16 26.58 16.38
CA SER A 14 3.52 26.32 15.96
C SER A 14 4.39 27.53 16.27
N THR A 15 5.25 27.40 17.27
CA THR A 15 6.24 28.43 17.65
C THR A 15 7.55 28.27 16.90
N GLU A 16 7.73 27.14 16.19
CA GLU A 16 8.90 26.80 15.40
C GLU A 16 8.52 26.50 13.94
N PRO A 17 9.47 26.53 12.98
CA PRO A 17 9.19 26.11 11.62
C PRO A 17 8.61 24.69 11.57
N TYR A 18 7.48 24.53 10.91
CA TYR A 18 6.78 23.23 10.84
C TYR A 18 7.62 22.18 10.11
N ARG A 19 7.72 20.99 10.70
CA ARG A 19 8.33 19.81 10.09
C ARG A 19 7.32 18.70 9.96
N MET A 20 7.05 18.28 8.72
CA MET A 20 6.18 17.14 8.46
C MET A 20 6.86 15.83 8.87
N MET A 21 6.28 15.13 9.84
CA MET A 21 6.71 13.79 10.28
C MET A 21 5.78 12.74 9.71
N THR A 22 6.33 11.73 9.04
CA THR A 22 5.52 10.63 8.45
C THR A 22 4.77 9.83 9.51
N SER A 23 5.22 9.85 10.77
CA SER A 23 4.53 9.24 11.92
C SER A 23 3.17 9.88 12.22
N ARG A 24 2.93 11.09 11.73
CA ARG A 24 1.65 11.80 11.86
C ARG A 24 0.56 11.25 10.93
N ALA A 25 0.93 10.58 9.87
CA ALA A 25 -0.02 10.00 8.92
C ALA A 25 -0.46 8.61 9.40
N GLU A 26 -1.77 8.42 9.58
CA GLU A 26 -2.34 7.18 10.10
C GLU A 26 -2.21 6.00 9.13
N TYR A 27 -2.41 6.23 7.83
CA TYR A 27 -2.47 5.17 6.83
C TYR A 27 -1.24 5.15 5.91
N ARG A 28 -0.04 5.08 6.49
CA ARG A 28 1.24 5.19 5.77
C ARG A 28 1.46 4.14 4.68
N LEU A 29 0.94 2.93 4.85
CA LEU A 29 1.07 1.86 3.85
C LEU A 29 0.18 2.08 2.63
N ILE A 30 -0.90 2.86 2.78
CA ILE A 30 -1.79 3.23 1.68
C ILE A 30 -1.35 4.55 1.05
N LEU A 31 -0.92 5.52 1.88
CA LEU A 31 -0.55 6.87 1.45
C LEU A 31 0.95 6.95 1.15
N ARG A 32 1.41 6.25 0.12
CA ARG A 32 2.82 6.25 -0.28
C ARG A 32 3.10 7.26 -1.39
N GLN A 33 4.37 7.64 -1.53
CA GLN A 33 4.83 8.50 -2.62
C GLN A 33 4.74 7.77 -3.96
N ASP A 34 5.13 6.49 -4.00
CA ASP A 34 5.19 5.66 -5.18
C ASP A 34 3.82 5.40 -5.84
N ASN A 35 2.72 5.51 -5.10
CA ASN A 35 1.36 5.34 -5.62
C ASN A 35 0.54 6.65 -5.65
N ALA A 36 1.19 7.79 -5.48
CA ALA A 36 0.49 9.08 -5.43
C ALA A 36 -0.22 9.41 -6.75
N ASP A 37 0.37 9.07 -7.88
CA ASP A 37 -0.24 9.22 -9.21
C ASP A 37 -1.54 8.41 -9.34
N LEU A 38 -1.53 7.14 -8.94
CA LEU A 38 -2.71 6.26 -8.98
C LEU A 38 -3.85 6.78 -8.09
N ARG A 39 -3.53 7.37 -6.94
CA ARG A 39 -4.53 7.90 -6.00
C ARG A 39 -5.07 9.28 -6.38
N LEU A 40 -4.25 10.16 -6.90
CA LEU A 40 -4.56 11.60 -7.02
C LEU A 40 -4.85 12.05 -8.45
N SER A 41 -4.39 11.34 -9.49
CA SER A 41 -4.55 11.79 -10.87
C SER A 41 -6.00 11.93 -11.30
N LYS A 42 -6.89 11.06 -10.84
CA LYS A 42 -8.33 11.14 -11.11
C LYS A 42 -8.95 12.45 -10.57
N TYR A 43 -8.50 12.89 -9.39
CA TYR A 43 -8.93 14.18 -8.83
C TYR A 43 -8.33 15.36 -9.59
N GLY A 44 -7.02 15.29 -9.92
CA GLY A 44 -6.34 16.31 -10.73
C GLY A 44 -6.96 16.49 -12.10
N HIS A 45 -7.35 15.39 -12.76
CA HIS A 45 -8.06 15.41 -14.03
C HIS A 45 -9.44 16.08 -13.90
N ARG A 46 -10.22 15.71 -12.89
CA ARG A 46 -11.56 16.28 -12.65
C ARG A 46 -11.54 17.80 -12.46
N VAL A 47 -10.48 18.36 -11.87
CA VAL A 47 -10.32 19.81 -11.65
C VAL A 47 -9.48 20.50 -12.72
N GLY A 48 -9.14 19.82 -13.81
CA GLY A 48 -8.44 20.39 -14.96
C GLY A 48 -6.92 20.58 -14.80
N LEU A 49 -6.31 20.01 -13.77
CA LEU A 49 -4.85 20.07 -13.55
C LEU A 49 -4.06 19.02 -14.35
N ILE A 50 -4.73 17.95 -14.78
CA ILE A 50 -4.16 16.84 -15.55
C ILE A 50 -4.98 16.70 -16.83
N ASN A 51 -4.31 16.65 -17.98
CA ASN A 51 -4.94 16.47 -19.27
C ASN A 51 -5.27 14.98 -19.55
N ASP A 52 -6.07 14.74 -20.61
CA ASP A 52 -6.53 13.39 -20.99
C ASP A 52 -5.37 12.45 -21.31
N GLU A 53 -4.31 12.94 -21.99
CA GLU A 53 -3.15 12.12 -22.35
C GLU A 53 -2.45 11.56 -21.11
N ARG A 54 -2.26 12.41 -20.10
CA ARG A 54 -1.64 12.00 -18.83
C ARG A 54 -2.56 11.07 -18.03
N MET A 55 -3.87 11.33 -18.04
CA MET A 55 -4.84 10.46 -17.38
C MET A 55 -4.85 9.07 -18.00
N ALA A 56 -4.84 8.98 -19.34
CA ALA A 56 -4.78 7.70 -20.06
C ALA A 56 -3.53 6.88 -19.71
N LYS A 57 -2.37 7.53 -19.53
CA LYS A 57 -1.14 6.84 -19.07
C LYS A 57 -1.28 6.26 -17.66
N VAL A 58 -1.94 6.98 -16.75
CA VAL A 58 -2.18 6.50 -15.38
C VAL A 58 -3.18 5.34 -15.38
N GLU A 59 -4.23 5.39 -16.19
CA GLU A 59 -5.21 4.30 -16.34
C GLU A 59 -4.56 3.04 -16.94
N LEU A 60 -3.70 3.20 -17.93
CA LEU A 60 -2.94 2.09 -18.50
C LEU A 60 -2.02 1.46 -17.46
N LYS A 61 -1.30 2.27 -16.68
CA LYS A 61 -0.46 1.82 -15.57
C LYS A 61 -1.27 1.05 -14.53
N GLU A 62 -2.41 1.58 -14.09
CA GLU A 62 -3.31 0.93 -13.12
C GLU A 62 -3.75 -0.45 -13.63
N LYS A 63 -4.14 -0.53 -14.90
CA LYS A 63 -4.54 -1.76 -15.58
C LYS A 63 -3.40 -2.78 -15.63
N GLN A 64 -2.22 -2.36 -16.09
CA GLN A 64 -1.05 -3.26 -16.21
C GLN A 64 -0.62 -3.82 -14.84
N ILE A 65 -0.65 -3.00 -13.78
CA ILE A 65 -0.36 -3.46 -12.42
C ILE A 65 -1.36 -4.53 -11.98
N ALA A 66 -2.66 -4.30 -12.18
CA ALA A 66 -3.70 -5.24 -11.77
C ALA A 66 -3.58 -6.58 -12.52
N GLU A 67 -3.45 -6.53 -13.85
CA GLU A 67 -3.30 -7.72 -14.70
C GLU A 67 -2.06 -8.53 -14.31
N GLU A 68 -0.93 -7.85 -14.07
CA GLU A 68 0.32 -8.53 -13.73
C GLU A 68 0.31 -9.12 -12.32
N VAL A 69 -0.26 -8.45 -11.34
CA VAL A 69 -0.43 -9.01 -9.99
C VAL A 69 -1.25 -10.31 -10.03
N GLU A 70 -2.35 -10.34 -10.79
CA GLU A 70 -3.18 -11.54 -10.94
C GLU A 70 -2.44 -12.65 -11.71
N ARG A 71 -1.70 -12.29 -12.77
CA ARG A 71 -0.87 -13.26 -13.49
C ARG A 71 0.16 -13.91 -12.56
N VAL A 72 0.92 -13.12 -11.82
CA VAL A 72 1.96 -13.60 -10.89
C VAL A 72 1.39 -14.51 -9.80
N LYS A 73 0.17 -14.24 -9.34
CA LYS A 73 -0.54 -15.12 -8.40
C LYS A 73 -0.97 -16.47 -9.01
N SER A 74 -1.20 -16.50 -10.32
CA SER A 74 -1.64 -17.70 -11.04
C SER A 74 -0.49 -18.57 -11.56
N VAL A 75 0.70 -17.99 -11.76
CA VAL A 75 1.87 -18.69 -12.31
C VAL A 75 2.50 -19.61 -11.26
N ASN A 76 2.54 -20.91 -11.55
CA ASN A 76 3.20 -21.90 -10.71
C ASN A 76 4.64 -22.13 -11.15
N ILE A 77 5.56 -22.10 -10.20
CA ILE A 77 6.99 -22.36 -10.37
C ILE A 77 7.30 -23.72 -9.77
N GLY A 78 7.88 -24.60 -10.59
CA GLY A 78 8.30 -25.92 -10.16
C GLY A 78 9.68 -25.91 -9.48
N THR A 79 10.16 -27.13 -9.15
CA THR A 79 11.46 -27.35 -8.49
C THR A 79 12.58 -27.67 -9.50
N GLY A 80 12.54 -27.06 -10.69
CA GLY A 80 13.55 -27.25 -11.72
C GLY A 80 14.93 -26.71 -11.30
N LYS A 81 16.00 -27.27 -11.89
CA LYS A 81 17.38 -26.89 -11.53
C LYS A 81 17.62 -25.39 -11.62
N GLU A 82 17.13 -24.73 -12.67
CA GLU A 82 17.28 -23.27 -12.87
C GLU A 82 16.67 -22.47 -11.70
N VAL A 83 15.56 -22.97 -11.14
CA VAL A 83 14.88 -22.33 -10.00
C VAL A 83 15.71 -22.53 -8.73
N LEU A 84 16.20 -23.75 -8.48
CA LEU A 84 17.00 -24.06 -7.30
C LEU A 84 18.33 -23.30 -7.31
N ASP A 85 19.02 -23.25 -8.44
CA ASP A 85 20.28 -22.51 -8.63
C ASP A 85 20.06 -21.00 -8.37
N LEU A 86 18.91 -20.45 -8.82
CA LEU A 86 18.56 -19.05 -8.55
C LEU A 86 18.29 -18.82 -7.07
N LEU A 87 17.53 -19.68 -6.41
CA LEU A 87 17.24 -19.55 -4.99
C LEU A 87 18.51 -19.64 -4.14
N GLU A 88 19.39 -20.58 -4.43
CA GLU A 88 20.69 -20.73 -3.76
C GLU A 88 21.54 -19.46 -3.93
N LYS A 89 21.63 -18.92 -5.16
CA LYS A 89 22.36 -17.68 -5.46
C LYS A 89 21.95 -16.50 -4.60
N TYR A 90 20.66 -16.40 -4.26
CA TYR A 90 20.12 -15.31 -3.44
C TYR A 90 19.91 -15.71 -1.97
N GLY A 91 20.42 -16.85 -1.54
CA GLY A 91 20.33 -17.33 -0.16
C GLY A 91 18.91 -17.64 0.30
N SER A 92 18.03 -17.95 -0.65
CA SER A 92 16.63 -18.30 -0.35
C SER A 92 16.49 -19.80 -0.10
N THR A 93 15.51 -20.15 0.74
CA THR A 93 15.22 -21.55 1.07
C THR A 93 14.80 -22.33 -0.17
N GLU A 94 15.38 -23.54 -0.33
CA GLU A 94 15.07 -24.48 -1.39
C GLU A 94 13.57 -24.83 -1.41
N LEU A 95 13.02 -25.05 -2.61
CA LEU A 95 11.65 -25.51 -2.79
C LEU A 95 11.58 -27.04 -2.75
N LYS A 96 10.72 -27.57 -1.90
CA LYS A 96 10.37 -28.99 -1.86
C LYS A 96 9.19 -29.34 -2.76
N THR A 97 8.31 -28.36 -3.01
CA THR A 97 7.11 -28.47 -3.86
C THR A 97 6.98 -27.22 -4.70
N GLY A 98 6.19 -27.32 -5.78
CA GLY A 98 5.85 -26.13 -6.58
C GLY A 98 5.11 -25.09 -5.76
N VAL A 99 5.41 -23.83 -6.03
CA VAL A 99 4.77 -22.66 -5.36
C VAL A 99 4.37 -21.63 -6.41
N THR A 100 3.54 -20.67 -6.07
CA THR A 100 3.23 -19.57 -6.97
C THR A 100 4.39 -18.59 -7.06
N LEU A 101 4.51 -17.91 -8.21
CA LEU A 101 5.52 -16.86 -8.39
C LEU A 101 5.32 -15.75 -7.34
N ALA A 102 4.07 -15.44 -6.98
CA ALA A 102 3.74 -14.47 -5.92
C ALA A 102 4.33 -14.86 -4.57
N GLU A 103 4.32 -16.16 -4.20
CA GLU A 103 4.91 -16.62 -2.94
C GLU A 103 6.43 -16.44 -2.93
N LEU A 104 7.10 -16.59 -4.09
CA LEU A 104 8.52 -16.29 -4.20
C LEU A 104 8.82 -14.79 -4.10
N VAL A 105 8.03 -13.94 -4.77
CA VAL A 105 8.18 -12.47 -4.65
C VAL A 105 8.04 -12.00 -3.21
N LYS A 106 7.17 -12.62 -2.40
CA LYS A 106 6.95 -12.27 -1.00
C LYS A 106 8.13 -12.56 -0.08
N ARG A 107 9.08 -13.40 -0.49
CA ARG A 107 10.27 -13.70 0.32
C ARG A 107 11.16 -12.46 0.45
N PRO A 108 11.74 -12.18 1.65
CA PRO A 108 12.56 -10.98 1.88
C PRO A 108 13.73 -10.82 0.91
N GLU A 109 14.43 -11.91 0.63
CA GLU A 109 15.62 -11.98 -0.21
C GLU A 109 15.36 -11.93 -1.72
N LEU A 110 14.10 -12.14 -2.14
CA LEU A 110 13.68 -12.14 -3.53
C LEU A 110 12.82 -10.91 -3.86
N ASN A 111 12.70 -10.61 -5.13
CA ASN A 111 11.79 -9.58 -5.64
C ASN A 111 11.35 -9.93 -7.06
N TYR A 112 10.42 -9.17 -7.61
CA TYR A 112 9.86 -9.38 -8.94
C TYR A 112 10.96 -9.36 -10.04
N GLU A 113 11.99 -8.51 -9.94
CA GLU A 113 13.08 -8.43 -10.91
C GLU A 113 14.05 -9.62 -10.82
N ILE A 114 14.40 -10.04 -9.62
CA ILE A 114 15.29 -11.21 -9.40
C ILE A 114 14.70 -12.48 -10.01
N LEU A 115 13.37 -12.60 -10.01
CA LEU A 115 12.67 -13.79 -10.52
C LEU A 115 12.47 -13.79 -12.04
N ALA A 116 12.86 -12.72 -12.75
CA ALA A 116 12.71 -12.62 -14.21
C ALA A 116 13.28 -13.84 -14.98
N PRO A 117 14.45 -14.40 -14.64
CA PRO A 117 15.03 -15.54 -15.40
C PRO A 117 14.18 -16.81 -15.36
N ILE A 118 13.37 -16.99 -14.32
CA ILE A 118 12.53 -18.19 -14.16
C ILE A 118 11.06 -17.97 -14.56
N ASP A 119 10.69 -16.73 -14.87
CA ASP A 119 9.34 -16.35 -15.34
C ASP A 119 9.30 -16.28 -16.87
N LYS A 120 9.10 -17.43 -17.52
CA LYS A 120 9.16 -17.58 -18.99
C LYS A 120 8.11 -16.76 -19.75
N HIS A 121 7.04 -16.34 -19.08
CA HIS A 121 5.94 -15.58 -19.68
C HIS A 121 5.84 -14.17 -19.12
N ARG A 122 6.94 -13.65 -18.57
CA ARG A 122 6.99 -12.30 -18.02
C ARG A 122 6.74 -11.28 -19.15
N PRO A 123 5.77 -10.40 -18.99
CA PRO A 123 5.55 -9.30 -19.94
C PRO A 123 6.66 -8.24 -19.80
N GLU A 124 6.91 -7.51 -20.88
CA GLU A 124 7.75 -6.33 -20.85
C GLU A 124 6.95 -5.16 -20.27
N LEU A 125 7.31 -4.70 -19.10
CA LEU A 125 6.62 -3.65 -18.36
C LEU A 125 7.57 -2.47 -18.09
N ALA A 126 7.01 -1.27 -18.04
CA ALA A 126 7.74 -0.10 -17.58
C ALA A 126 8.22 -0.32 -16.12
N TRP A 127 9.38 0.26 -15.79
CA TRP A 127 9.99 0.07 -14.46
C TRP A 127 9.04 0.43 -13.31
N ASP A 128 8.32 1.52 -13.44
CA ASP A 128 7.38 1.99 -12.41
C ASP A 128 6.16 1.09 -12.23
N VAL A 129 5.76 0.35 -13.28
CA VAL A 129 4.74 -0.71 -13.19
C VAL A 129 5.30 -1.92 -12.46
N ALA A 130 6.49 -2.39 -12.85
CA ALA A 130 7.15 -3.54 -12.23
C ALA A 130 7.43 -3.30 -10.73
N GLU A 131 7.84 -2.09 -10.36
CA GLU A 131 8.02 -1.69 -8.98
C GLU A 131 6.72 -1.77 -8.18
N GLN A 132 5.60 -1.26 -8.75
CA GLN A 132 4.29 -1.33 -8.10
C GLN A 132 3.79 -2.77 -7.94
N VAL A 133 4.03 -3.65 -8.92
CA VAL A 133 3.72 -5.08 -8.80
C VAL A 133 4.48 -5.69 -7.62
N ASN A 134 5.78 -5.44 -7.54
CA ASN A 134 6.62 -5.92 -6.44
C ASN A 134 6.15 -5.43 -5.07
N ILE A 135 5.85 -4.12 -4.95
CA ILE A 135 5.38 -3.51 -3.71
C ILE A 135 4.03 -4.09 -3.30
N ASN A 136 3.08 -4.19 -4.23
CA ASN A 136 1.74 -4.71 -3.95
C ASN A 136 1.79 -6.14 -3.44
N LEU A 137 2.63 -7.01 -4.03
CA LEU A 137 2.78 -8.40 -3.60
C LEU A 137 3.46 -8.50 -2.23
N LYS A 138 4.56 -7.76 -2.00
CA LYS A 138 5.30 -7.81 -0.73
C LYS A 138 4.51 -7.26 0.45
N TYR A 139 3.73 -6.21 0.22
CA TYR A 139 2.98 -5.53 1.28
C TYR A 139 1.51 -5.93 1.35
N GLU A 140 1.05 -6.88 0.53
CA GLU A 140 -0.35 -7.30 0.43
C GLU A 140 -1.01 -7.52 1.81
N GLY A 141 -0.45 -8.37 2.64
CA GLY A 141 -1.02 -8.67 3.96
C GLY A 141 -1.06 -7.47 4.92
N TYR A 142 -0.10 -6.56 4.80
CA TYR A 142 -0.08 -5.33 5.61
C TYR A 142 -1.11 -4.32 5.11
N ILE A 143 -1.24 -4.17 3.78
CA ILE A 143 -2.22 -3.29 3.14
C ILE A 143 -3.63 -3.76 3.48
N GLU A 144 -3.92 -5.05 3.36
CA GLU A 144 -5.23 -5.63 3.71
C GLU A 144 -5.59 -5.41 5.19
N ARG A 145 -4.62 -5.56 6.09
CA ARG A 145 -4.83 -5.27 7.51
C ARG A 145 -5.19 -3.81 7.72
N GLN A 146 -4.47 -2.90 7.06
CA GLN A 146 -4.73 -1.47 7.18
C GLN A 146 -6.10 -1.09 6.58
N LEU A 147 -6.48 -1.66 5.44
CA LEU A 147 -7.81 -1.44 4.84
C LEU A 147 -8.93 -1.91 5.77
N ARG A 148 -8.77 -3.06 6.42
CA ARG A 148 -9.74 -3.53 7.45
C ARG A 148 -9.84 -2.57 8.63
N GLN A 149 -8.76 -1.95 9.05
CA GLN A 149 -8.78 -0.91 10.09
C GLN A 149 -9.54 0.34 9.61
N VAL A 150 -9.30 0.80 8.36
CA VAL A 150 -10.04 1.93 7.76
C VAL A 150 -11.54 1.66 7.75
N GLU A 151 -11.96 0.47 7.32
CA GLU A 151 -13.38 0.10 7.31
C GLU A 151 -13.99 0.04 8.73
N HIS A 152 -13.21 -0.43 9.70
CA HIS A 152 -13.64 -0.40 11.10
C HIS A 152 -13.83 1.02 11.62
N PHE A 153 -12.89 1.93 11.36
CA PHE A 153 -12.99 3.34 11.76
C PHE A 153 -14.15 4.03 11.10
N LYS A 154 -14.40 3.84 9.80
CA LYS A 154 -15.58 4.40 9.12
C LYS A 154 -16.90 3.98 9.77
N LYS A 155 -16.99 2.72 10.23
CA LYS A 155 -18.16 2.25 10.97
C LYS A 155 -18.30 2.90 12.34
N LEU A 156 -17.17 3.20 13.01
CA LEU A 156 -17.20 3.91 14.31
C LEU A 156 -17.58 5.37 14.14
N GLU A 157 -17.09 6.07 13.10
CA GLU A 157 -17.45 7.46 12.81
C GLU A 157 -18.94 7.66 12.54
N SER A 158 -19.62 6.65 12.00
CA SER A 158 -21.07 6.70 11.76
C SER A 158 -21.90 6.38 13.02
N LYS A 159 -21.27 5.97 14.12
CA LYS A 159 -21.96 5.62 15.36
C LYS A 159 -22.33 6.87 16.14
N ILE A 160 -23.62 7.08 16.30
CA ILE A 160 -24.16 8.18 17.11
C ILE A 160 -23.90 7.88 18.59
N ILE A 161 -23.37 8.85 19.31
CA ILE A 161 -23.24 8.80 20.78
C ILE A 161 -24.62 9.12 21.35
N PRO A 162 -25.17 8.31 22.29
CA PRO A 162 -26.44 8.61 22.94
C PRO A 162 -26.37 9.95 23.67
N ASP A 163 -27.48 10.70 23.59
CA ASP A 163 -27.58 12.04 24.22
C ASP A 163 -27.59 12.00 25.76
N ASP A 164 -27.89 10.83 26.33
CA ASP A 164 -28.00 10.58 27.78
C ASP A 164 -26.75 9.99 28.40
N ILE A 165 -25.62 9.97 27.68
CA ILE A 165 -24.35 9.38 28.17
C ILE A 165 -23.76 10.23 29.30
N ASP A 166 -23.54 9.66 30.47
CA ASP A 166 -22.76 10.29 31.54
C ASP A 166 -21.26 9.90 31.42
N TYR A 167 -20.46 10.85 30.99
CA TYR A 167 -19.00 10.65 30.82
C TYR A 167 -18.27 10.39 32.15
N ASN A 168 -18.86 10.76 33.32
CA ASN A 168 -18.25 10.49 34.61
C ASN A 168 -18.37 9.01 35.02
N GLU A 169 -19.33 8.29 34.46
CA GLU A 169 -19.52 6.85 34.70
C GLU A 169 -18.62 5.99 33.82
N ILE A 170 -17.99 6.57 32.78
CA ILE A 170 -17.12 5.81 31.88
C ILE A 170 -15.75 5.58 32.51
N THR A 171 -15.50 4.35 32.93
CA THR A 171 -14.21 3.94 33.45
C THR A 171 -13.18 3.83 32.32
N GLY A 172 -12.01 4.47 32.48
CA GLY A 172 -10.90 4.40 31.51
C GLY A 172 -10.72 5.63 30.63
N LEU A 173 -11.57 6.66 30.74
CA LEU A 173 -11.32 7.95 30.11
C LEU A 173 -10.10 8.63 30.74
N ARG A 174 -9.21 9.18 29.87
CA ARG A 174 -8.10 10.02 30.34
C ARG A 174 -8.66 11.34 30.90
N LYS A 175 -8.01 11.86 31.94
CA LYS A 175 -8.42 13.12 32.60
C LYS A 175 -8.61 14.27 31.61
N GLU A 176 -7.75 14.37 30.59
CA GLU A 176 -7.87 15.38 29.50
C GLU A 176 -9.14 15.23 28.67
N ALA A 177 -9.62 14.01 28.46
CA ALA A 177 -10.86 13.76 27.73
C ALA A 177 -12.11 14.07 28.57
N MET A 178 -12.00 13.96 29.90
CA MET A 178 -13.11 14.33 30.82
C MET A 178 -13.22 15.86 31.05
N GLN A 179 -12.16 16.61 30.73
CA GLN A 179 -12.14 18.08 30.91
C GLN A 179 -12.59 18.85 29.66
N LYS A 180 -12.76 18.18 28.53
CA LYS A 180 -13.28 18.75 27.28
C LYS A 180 -14.77 18.48 27.11
#